data_660e6c7a8ec97ac21f2a4685c47fb11d
#
_entry.id   660e6c7a8ec97ac21f2a4685c47fb11d
#
_cell.length_a   1.000
_cell.length_b   1.000
_cell.length_c   1.000
_cell.angle_alpha   90.00
_cell.angle_beta   90.00
_cell.angle_gamma   90.00
#
_symmetry.space_group_name_H-M   'P 1'
#
loop_
_entity.id
_entity.type
_entity.pdbx_description
1 polymer ?
#
loop_
_entity_poly.entity_id
_entity_poly.type
_entity_poly.pdbx_seq_one_letter_code
_entity_poly.pdbx_strand_id
1 'polypeptide(L)'
;AYQTDYEEDKDGEHFDHLYRMVDKGDGYMEEIHGLRDKYRADVVVLVVDDASGCGLATRVFADASDAFAVVHHECAASSYSLAHEIGHLIGARHDTSTDKNMTPFPYGHGFVNGSKWRDIMSYKASCGGCPRLPVWSSPTVLIKGEPAGTADLDNARVISEQAARVAAFR
;
A
#
# COMPACT_ATOMS: atom_id res chain seq x y z
N ALA A 1 5.42 13.64 -10.88
CA ALA A 1 5.36 12.38 -11.62
C ALA A 1 6.47 12.36 -12.67
N TYR A 2 6.98 11.17 -12.97
CA TYR A 2 7.98 10.91 -14.00
C TYR A 2 7.41 9.83 -14.94
N GLN A 3 7.58 9.99 -16.23
CA GLN A 3 7.23 8.97 -17.21
C GLN A 3 8.52 8.24 -17.60
N THR A 4 8.59 6.97 -17.24
CA THR A 4 9.68 6.07 -17.64
C THR A 4 9.46 5.59 -19.07
N ASP A 5 10.54 5.16 -19.74
CA ASP A 5 10.53 4.45 -21.01
C ASP A 5 10.43 2.92 -20.86
N TYR A 6 10.21 2.47 -19.63
CA TYR A 6 9.99 1.06 -19.31
C TYR A 6 8.78 0.51 -20.07
N GLU A 7 8.99 -0.56 -20.82
CA GLU A 7 7.93 -1.33 -21.48
C GLU A 7 7.57 -2.54 -20.62
N GLU A 8 6.28 -2.64 -20.28
CA GLU A 8 5.77 -3.77 -19.50
C GLU A 8 5.88 -5.06 -20.29
N ASP A 9 6.37 -6.13 -19.64
CA ASP A 9 6.40 -7.46 -20.22
C ASP A 9 4.97 -8.03 -20.28
N LYS A 10 4.57 -8.54 -21.43
CA LYS A 10 3.21 -9.04 -21.65
C LYS A 10 2.83 -10.22 -20.77
N ASP A 11 3.83 -11.00 -20.35
CA ASP A 11 3.67 -12.17 -19.47
C ASP A 11 4.16 -11.89 -18.05
N GLY A 12 4.52 -10.61 -17.74
CA GLY A 12 4.95 -10.16 -16.43
C GLY A 12 3.77 -9.95 -15.49
N GLU A 13 4.02 -10.09 -14.20
CA GLU A 13 3.09 -9.76 -13.12
C GLU A 13 3.60 -8.57 -12.31
N HIS A 14 2.78 -8.03 -11.42
CA HIS A 14 3.16 -6.93 -10.52
C HIS A 14 4.49 -7.18 -9.80
N PHE A 15 4.79 -8.43 -9.44
CA PHE A 15 6.06 -8.79 -8.81
C PHE A 15 7.26 -8.48 -9.73
N ASP A 16 7.18 -8.84 -11.01
CA ASP A 16 8.26 -8.61 -11.97
C ASP A 16 8.48 -7.12 -12.19
N HIS A 17 7.40 -6.36 -12.42
CA HIS A 17 7.45 -4.91 -12.63
C HIS A 17 8.01 -4.17 -11.40
N LEU A 18 7.61 -4.60 -10.20
CA LEU A 18 8.09 -4.02 -8.95
C LEU A 18 9.60 -4.24 -8.80
N TYR A 19 10.08 -5.47 -8.98
CA TYR A 19 11.50 -5.77 -8.74
C TYR A 19 12.41 -5.26 -9.84
N ARG A 20 11.96 -5.10 -11.07
CA ARG A 20 12.67 -4.35 -12.12
C ARG A 20 12.85 -2.85 -11.78
N MET A 21 11.96 -2.29 -10.96
CA MET A 21 12.14 -0.92 -10.46
C MET A 21 13.02 -0.86 -9.20
N VAL A 22 13.01 -1.91 -8.38
CA VAL A 22 13.75 -1.96 -7.10
C VAL A 22 15.20 -2.35 -7.29
N ASP A 23 15.46 -3.36 -8.14
CA ASP A 23 16.79 -3.90 -8.36
C ASP A 23 17.67 -2.92 -9.14
N LYS A 24 18.98 -3.02 -8.91
CA LYS A 24 19.95 -2.16 -9.59
C LYS A 24 20.88 -3.02 -10.43
N GLY A 25 21.20 -2.53 -11.62
CA GLY A 25 22.13 -3.17 -12.52
C GLY A 25 21.50 -4.32 -13.32
N ASP A 26 20.18 -4.38 -13.38
CA ASP A 26 19.42 -5.32 -14.21
C ASP A 26 19.05 -4.75 -15.59
N GLY A 27 19.30 -3.44 -15.79
CA GLY A 27 19.05 -2.75 -17.05
C GLY A 27 17.64 -2.16 -17.17
N TYR A 28 16.82 -2.23 -16.13
CA TYR A 28 15.47 -1.65 -16.11
C TYR A 28 15.40 -0.46 -15.14
N MET A 29 14.80 0.63 -15.59
CA MET A 29 14.46 1.80 -14.75
C MET A 29 15.58 2.29 -13.80
N GLU A 30 16.85 2.10 -14.18
CA GLU A 30 18.03 2.46 -13.37
C GLU A 30 18.05 3.93 -12.94
N GLU A 31 17.49 4.81 -13.78
CA GLU A 31 17.39 6.25 -13.52
C GLU A 31 16.50 6.59 -12.32
N ILE A 32 15.55 5.73 -11.97
CA ILE A 32 14.58 5.97 -10.89
C ILE A 32 15.27 6.19 -9.55
N HIS A 33 16.34 5.47 -9.26
CA HIS A 33 17.11 5.63 -8.02
C HIS A 33 17.74 7.01 -7.91
N GLY A 34 18.36 7.48 -9.01
CA GLY A 34 18.92 8.83 -9.09
C GLY A 34 17.85 9.94 -9.03
N LEU A 35 16.72 9.73 -9.67
CA LEU A 35 15.58 10.65 -9.61
C LEU A 35 14.97 10.71 -8.21
N ARG A 36 14.83 9.56 -7.54
CA ARG A 36 14.38 9.47 -6.16
C ARG A 36 15.22 10.34 -5.23
N ASP A 37 16.55 10.21 -5.32
CA ASP A 37 17.49 11.01 -4.52
C ASP A 37 17.44 12.50 -4.90
N LYS A 38 17.44 12.82 -6.20
CA LYS A 38 17.38 14.19 -6.72
C LYS A 38 16.14 14.94 -6.24
N TYR A 39 14.98 14.29 -6.25
CA TYR A 39 13.72 14.91 -5.87
C TYR A 39 13.33 14.66 -4.40
N ARG A 40 14.20 14.00 -3.64
CA ARG A 40 13.95 13.62 -2.24
C ARG A 40 12.61 12.91 -2.07
N ALA A 41 12.36 11.93 -2.94
CA ALA A 41 11.12 11.16 -2.87
C ALA A 41 11.25 10.01 -1.86
N ASP A 42 10.52 10.10 -0.77
CA ASP A 42 10.54 9.09 0.30
C ASP A 42 10.04 7.74 -0.18
N VAL A 43 9.01 7.74 -1.03
CA VAL A 43 8.35 6.56 -1.60
C VAL A 43 8.30 6.69 -3.11
N VAL A 44 8.45 5.56 -3.82
CA VAL A 44 8.27 5.48 -5.26
C VAL A 44 7.16 4.48 -5.58
N VAL A 45 6.23 4.87 -6.45
CA VAL A 45 5.16 3.99 -6.92
C VAL A 45 5.17 3.96 -8.45
N LEU A 46 5.33 2.77 -9.01
CA LEU A 46 5.16 2.50 -10.42
C LEU A 46 3.67 2.30 -10.73
N VAL A 47 3.19 2.99 -11.76
CA VAL A 47 1.82 2.79 -12.27
C VAL A 47 1.91 2.01 -13.57
N VAL A 48 1.22 0.87 -13.63
CA VAL A 48 1.27 -0.09 -14.73
C VAL A 48 -0.10 -0.33 -15.36
N ASP A 49 -0.10 -0.89 -16.56
CA ASP A 49 -1.31 -1.39 -17.26
C ASP A 49 -1.54 -2.89 -17.01
N ASP A 50 -0.57 -3.58 -16.40
CA ASP A 50 -0.72 -4.97 -15.99
C ASP A 50 -1.88 -5.14 -14.99
N ALA A 51 -2.85 -5.99 -15.38
CA ALA A 51 -4.07 -6.27 -14.62
C ALA A 51 -4.00 -7.57 -13.80
N SER A 52 -2.81 -8.14 -13.57
CA SER A 52 -2.62 -9.35 -12.75
C SER A 52 -3.06 -9.16 -11.29
N GLY A 53 -3.11 -7.90 -10.84
CA GLY A 53 -3.60 -7.48 -9.53
C GLY A 53 -3.97 -6.01 -9.51
N CYS A 54 -4.20 -5.46 -8.33
CA CYS A 54 -4.42 -4.03 -8.15
C CYS A 54 -3.20 -3.29 -7.60
N GLY A 55 -2.25 -4.00 -7.00
CA GLY A 55 -1.00 -3.44 -6.50
C GLY A 55 -0.19 -4.43 -5.68
N LEU A 56 1.05 -4.06 -5.43
CA LEU A 56 2.00 -4.78 -4.60
C LEU A 56 3.02 -3.81 -4.00
N ALA A 57 3.22 -3.85 -2.69
CA ALA A 57 4.32 -3.18 -2.01
C ALA A 57 5.48 -4.16 -1.77
N THR A 58 6.70 -3.66 -1.74
CA THR A 58 7.89 -4.49 -1.43
C THR A 58 7.76 -5.21 -0.11
N ARG A 59 7.21 -4.52 0.89
CA ARG A 59 6.98 -5.10 2.22
C ARG A 59 6.10 -4.22 3.10
N VAL A 60 5.60 -4.79 4.18
CA VAL A 60 5.02 -4.05 5.30
C VAL A 60 6.14 -3.47 6.16
N PHE A 61 6.05 -2.18 6.50
CA PHE A 61 7.04 -1.44 7.27
C PHE A 61 8.41 -1.39 6.56
N ALA A 62 8.43 -0.74 5.41
CA ALA A 62 9.62 -0.58 4.58
C ALA A 62 10.65 0.35 5.20
N ASP A 63 11.91 0.11 4.87
CA ASP A 63 13.01 1.03 5.11
C ASP A 63 13.24 1.96 3.91
N ALA A 64 14.16 2.92 4.05
CA ALA A 64 14.49 3.86 2.99
C ALA A 64 14.98 3.19 1.69
N SER A 65 15.58 1.99 1.77
CA SER A 65 16.11 1.23 0.62
C SER A 65 15.03 0.49 -0.16
N ASP A 66 13.90 0.17 0.46
CA ASP A 66 12.87 -0.69 -0.10
C ASP A 66 11.45 -0.09 -0.08
N ALA A 67 11.35 1.25 0.01
CA ALA A 67 10.08 1.96 -0.02
C ALA A 67 9.55 2.15 -1.45
N PHE A 68 9.20 1.02 -2.09
CA PHE A 68 8.68 0.97 -3.45
C PHE A 68 7.38 0.17 -3.51
N ALA A 69 6.52 0.53 -4.46
CA ALA A 69 5.28 -0.19 -4.74
C ALA A 69 4.93 -0.11 -6.23
N VAL A 70 4.06 -1.00 -6.68
CA VAL A 70 3.45 -0.98 -8.01
C VAL A 70 1.93 -0.97 -7.88
N VAL A 71 1.23 -0.30 -8.78
CA VAL A 71 -0.24 -0.29 -8.81
C VAL A 71 -0.75 -0.31 -10.25
N HIS A 72 -1.82 -1.08 -10.49
CA HIS A 72 -2.56 -0.99 -11.75
C HIS A 72 -3.29 0.35 -11.85
N HIS A 73 -3.22 1.00 -13.01
CA HIS A 73 -3.72 2.37 -13.20
C HIS A 73 -5.21 2.53 -12.87
N GLU A 74 -6.06 1.56 -13.26
CA GLU A 74 -7.50 1.61 -12.97
C GLU A 74 -7.81 1.44 -11.48
N CYS A 75 -7.00 0.66 -10.76
CA CYS A 75 -7.17 0.42 -9.33
C CYS A 75 -6.66 1.57 -8.46
N ALA A 76 -5.70 2.33 -8.95
CA ALA A 76 -4.95 3.31 -8.17
C ALA A 76 -5.85 4.25 -7.37
N ALA A 77 -6.84 4.86 -8.04
CA ALA A 77 -7.81 5.76 -7.41
C ALA A 77 -9.17 5.08 -7.15
N SER A 78 -9.70 4.30 -8.10
CA SER A 78 -11.05 3.75 -8.03
C SER A 78 -11.26 2.77 -6.87
N SER A 79 -10.22 2.02 -6.50
CA SER A 79 -10.22 1.09 -5.38
C SER A 79 -9.25 1.48 -4.25
N TYR A 80 -8.68 2.70 -4.30
CA TYR A 80 -7.70 3.21 -3.32
C TYR A 80 -6.43 2.39 -3.21
N SER A 81 -6.05 1.66 -4.28
CA SER A 81 -4.88 0.79 -4.24
C SER A 81 -3.58 1.56 -4.04
N LEU A 82 -3.46 2.78 -4.59
CA LEU A 82 -2.30 3.63 -4.31
C LEU A 82 -2.11 3.89 -2.80
N ALA A 83 -3.18 4.26 -2.11
CA ALA A 83 -3.14 4.47 -0.66
C ALA A 83 -2.86 3.15 0.09
N HIS A 84 -3.44 2.04 -0.36
CA HIS A 84 -3.24 0.70 0.20
C HIS A 84 -1.76 0.31 0.19
N GLU A 85 -1.09 0.39 -0.97
CA GLU A 85 0.32 -0.01 -1.09
C GLU A 85 1.25 0.93 -0.30
N ILE A 86 1.00 2.24 -0.32
CA ILE A 86 1.73 3.19 0.53
C ILE A 86 1.48 2.88 2.02
N GLY A 87 0.27 2.46 2.38
CA GLY A 87 -0.07 2.02 3.73
C GLY A 87 0.82 0.86 4.20
N HIS A 88 1.05 -0.14 3.33
CA HIS A 88 1.98 -1.23 3.63
C HIS A 88 3.40 -0.71 3.90
N LEU A 89 3.93 0.15 3.04
CA LEU A 89 5.27 0.71 3.22
C LEU A 89 5.42 1.47 4.55
N ILE A 90 4.36 2.12 5.01
CA ILE A 90 4.34 2.79 6.32
C ILE A 90 4.26 1.79 7.47
N GLY A 91 3.54 0.66 7.31
CA GLY A 91 3.43 -0.39 8.31
C GLY A 91 2.02 -0.93 8.54
N ALA A 92 1.02 -0.44 7.80
CA ALA A 92 -0.35 -0.93 7.87
C ALA A 92 -0.48 -2.34 7.29
N ARG A 93 -1.35 -3.17 7.90
CA ARG A 93 -1.62 -4.56 7.49
C ARG A 93 -3.07 -4.75 7.08
N HIS A 94 -3.30 -5.81 6.33
CA HIS A 94 -4.65 -6.27 6.00
C HIS A 94 -5.46 -6.59 7.26
N ASP A 95 -6.75 -6.85 7.08
CA ASP A 95 -7.60 -7.37 8.16
C ASP A 95 -7.10 -8.73 8.67
N THR A 96 -7.40 -9.03 9.93
CA THR A 96 -6.87 -10.21 10.63
C THR A 96 -7.40 -11.55 10.10
N SER A 97 -8.42 -11.57 9.25
CA SER A 97 -8.84 -12.80 8.57
C SER A 97 -7.90 -13.17 7.43
N THR A 98 -7.24 -12.18 6.83
CA THR A 98 -6.31 -12.31 5.71
C THR A 98 -4.85 -12.34 6.17
N ASP A 99 -4.46 -11.44 7.07
CA ASP A 99 -3.09 -11.34 7.59
C ASP A 99 -3.09 -11.50 9.12
N LYS A 100 -2.46 -12.57 9.60
CA LYS A 100 -2.37 -12.88 11.04
C LYS A 100 -1.03 -12.46 11.66
N ASN A 101 -0.16 -11.83 10.88
CA ASN A 101 1.13 -11.37 11.38
C ASN A 101 0.94 -10.08 12.22
N MET A 102 1.27 -10.16 13.50
CA MET A 102 1.07 -9.08 14.48
C MET A 102 2.30 -8.16 14.62
N THR A 103 3.30 -8.28 13.77
CA THR A 103 4.53 -7.48 13.84
C THR A 103 4.61 -6.47 12.69
N PRO A 104 5.22 -5.29 12.88
CA PRO A 104 5.72 -4.74 14.13
C PRO A 104 4.63 -4.10 15.02
N PHE A 105 3.43 -3.89 14.51
CA PHE A 105 2.31 -3.22 15.19
C PHE A 105 1.14 -4.17 15.35
N PRO A 106 0.92 -4.78 16.53
CA PRO A 106 -0.14 -5.77 16.71
C PRO A 106 -1.55 -5.20 16.53
N TYR A 107 -1.71 -3.88 16.64
CA TYR A 107 -2.96 -3.16 16.41
C TYR A 107 -3.10 -2.66 14.94
N GLY A 108 -2.06 -2.78 14.12
CA GLY A 108 -1.97 -2.19 12.78
C GLY A 108 -2.67 -3.02 11.72
N HIS A 109 -3.95 -3.35 11.90
CA HIS A 109 -4.74 -4.15 10.99
C HIS A 109 -5.97 -3.42 10.46
N GLY A 110 -6.40 -3.82 9.25
CA GLY A 110 -7.63 -3.33 8.64
C GLY A 110 -8.88 -3.77 9.40
N PHE A 111 -9.97 -3.06 9.16
CA PHE A 111 -11.27 -3.27 9.81
C PHE A 111 -12.37 -3.55 8.79
N VAL A 112 -13.16 -4.56 9.10
CA VAL A 112 -14.36 -4.96 8.34
C VAL A 112 -15.59 -4.77 9.22
N ASN A 113 -16.53 -3.94 8.78
CA ASN A 113 -17.80 -3.73 9.49
C ASN A 113 -18.86 -4.72 8.98
N GLY A 114 -18.73 -5.99 9.38
CA GLY A 114 -19.61 -7.06 8.93
C GLY A 114 -19.70 -7.14 7.41
N SER A 115 -20.90 -7.12 6.87
CA SER A 115 -21.17 -7.06 5.42
C SER A 115 -21.43 -5.65 4.89
N LYS A 116 -21.31 -4.61 5.74
CA LYS A 116 -21.67 -3.23 5.37
C LYS A 116 -20.58 -2.54 4.55
N TRP A 117 -19.35 -2.61 5.00
CA TRP A 117 -18.18 -1.99 4.36
C TRP A 117 -16.86 -2.50 4.95
N ARG A 118 -15.77 -2.20 4.27
CA ARG A 118 -14.40 -2.44 4.71
C ARG A 118 -13.54 -1.19 4.54
N ASP A 119 -12.47 -1.09 5.30
CA ASP A 119 -11.49 -0.02 5.19
C ASP A 119 -10.54 -0.20 3.98
N ILE A 120 -9.58 0.71 3.80
CA ILE A 120 -8.60 0.67 2.70
C ILE A 120 -7.80 -0.63 2.71
N MET A 121 -7.41 -1.14 3.87
CA MET A 121 -6.50 -2.29 4.00
C MET A 121 -7.21 -3.65 3.98
N SER A 122 -8.53 -3.69 4.10
CA SER A 122 -9.27 -4.95 4.18
C SER A 122 -9.63 -5.52 2.81
N TYR A 123 -9.68 -6.85 2.71
CA TYR A 123 -10.01 -7.55 1.48
C TYR A 123 -11.52 -7.71 1.27
N LYS A 124 -11.90 -7.77 -0.02
CA LYS A 124 -13.29 -7.96 -0.45
C LYS A 124 -13.87 -9.30 0.05
N ALA A 125 -13.02 -10.34 0.06
CA ALA A 125 -13.41 -11.67 0.53
C ALA A 125 -13.76 -11.70 2.03
N SER A 126 -13.13 -10.84 2.84
CA SER A 126 -13.35 -10.78 4.30
C SER A 126 -14.74 -10.33 4.69
N CYS A 127 -15.53 -9.79 3.76
CA CYS A 127 -16.90 -9.30 4.00
C CYS A 127 -17.92 -9.76 2.95
N GLY A 128 -17.59 -10.77 2.14
CA GLY A 128 -18.50 -11.27 1.12
C GLY A 128 -18.84 -10.28 0.00
N GLY A 129 -17.93 -9.32 -0.27
CA GLY A 129 -18.09 -8.39 -1.40
C GLY A 129 -18.47 -6.96 -1.04
N CYS A 130 -18.45 -6.59 0.23
CA CYS A 130 -18.82 -5.24 0.67
C CYS A 130 -17.94 -4.14 0.06
N PRO A 131 -18.45 -2.89 -0.05
CA PRO A 131 -17.72 -1.78 -0.60
C PRO A 131 -16.51 -1.42 0.28
N ARG A 132 -15.40 -0.98 -0.37
CA ARG A 132 -14.25 -0.37 0.29
C ARG A 132 -14.51 1.12 0.47
N LEU A 133 -14.25 1.64 1.66
CA LEU A 133 -14.33 3.06 1.97
C LEU A 133 -12.93 3.68 2.08
N PRO A 134 -12.76 4.98 1.73
CA PRO A 134 -11.50 5.70 1.82
C PRO A 134 -11.17 6.09 3.28
N VAL A 135 -11.05 5.12 4.15
CA VAL A 135 -10.79 5.31 5.58
C VAL A 135 -9.78 4.26 6.06
N TRP A 136 -8.87 4.67 6.92
CA TRP A 136 -8.03 3.77 7.70
C TRP A 136 -8.83 3.29 8.91
N SER A 137 -8.64 2.03 9.30
CA SER A 137 -9.20 1.53 10.56
C SER A 137 -8.81 2.45 11.72
N SER A 138 -9.80 2.84 12.53
CA SER A 138 -9.60 3.74 13.68
C SER A 138 -10.75 3.64 14.67
N PRO A 139 -10.49 3.52 15.99
CA PRO A 139 -11.53 3.55 17.00
C PRO A 139 -12.18 4.93 17.16
N THR A 140 -11.54 6.00 16.68
CA THR A 140 -11.99 7.39 16.89
C THR A 140 -12.70 7.99 15.68
N VAL A 141 -12.56 7.39 14.49
CA VAL A 141 -13.27 7.82 13.27
C VAL A 141 -14.63 7.11 13.22
N LEU A 142 -15.69 7.90 13.01
CA LEU A 142 -17.05 7.37 12.93
C LEU A 142 -17.57 7.39 11.47
N ILE A 143 -18.05 6.25 11.00
CA ILE A 143 -18.75 6.11 9.73
C ILE A 143 -20.24 5.83 10.01
N LYS A 144 -21.09 6.79 9.72
CA LYS A 144 -22.53 6.74 10.02
C LYS A 144 -22.82 6.42 11.51
N GLY A 145 -21.97 6.93 12.43
CA GLY A 145 -22.11 6.75 13.86
C GLY A 145 -21.47 5.48 14.42
N GLU A 146 -20.89 4.62 13.61
CA GLU A 146 -20.16 3.41 14.04
C GLU A 146 -18.65 3.64 13.94
N PRO A 147 -17.81 3.19 14.91
CA PRO A 147 -16.37 3.29 14.81
C PRO A 147 -15.82 2.57 13.57
N ALA A 148 -14.83 3.17 12.95
CA ALA A 148 -14.15 2.59 11.78
C ALA A 148 -13.04 1.59 12.16
N GLY A 149 -12.95 1.20 13.41
CA GLY A 149 -11.95 0.27 13.93
C GLY A 149 -12.15 0.02 15.42
N THR A 150 -11.15 -0.59 16.04
CA THR A 150 -11.09 -0.86 17.48
C THR A 150 -9.68 -0.52 17.99
N ALA A 151 -9.46 -0.64 19.31
CA ALA A 151 -8.12 -0.45 19.88
C ALA A 151 -7.07 -1.44 19.32
N ASP A 152 -7.52 -2.61 18.84
CA ASP A 152 -6.68 -3.66 18.28
C ASP A 152 -6.69 -3.67 16.73
N LEU A 153 -7.46 -2.78 16.09
CA LEU A 153 -7.58 -2.64 14.64
C LEU A 153 -7.54 -1.13 14.31
N ASP A 154 -6.32 -0.56 14.26
CA ASP A 154 -6.06 0.88 14.17
C ASP A 154 -4.87 1.19 13.26
N ASN A 155 -5.07 1.04 11.94
CA ASN A 155 -4.08 1.44 10.95
C ASN A 155 -3.86 2.96 10.91
N ALA A 156 -4.86 3.76 11.28
CA ALA A 156 -4.71 5.22 11.36
C ALA A 156 -3.64 5.61 12.40
N ARG A 157 -3.56 4.88 13.50
CA ARG A 157 -2.51 5.06 14.49
C ARG A 157 -1.13 4.71 13.92
N VAL A 158 -0.99 3.59 13.21
CA VAL A 158 0.28 3.21 12.54
C VAL A 158 0.72 4.30 11.58
N ILE A 159 -0.17 4.76 10.70
CA ILE A 159 0.12 5.84 9.74
C ILE A 159 0.59 7.10 10.48
N SER A 160 -0.12 7.52 11.53
CA SER A 160 0.22 8.72 12.31
C SER A 160 1.58 8.59 13.02
N GLU A 161 1.85 7.45 13.65
CA GLU A 161 3.09 7.22 14.40
C GLU A 161 4.32 7.06 13.47
N GLN A 162 4.13 6.56 12.24
CA GLN A 162 5.23 6.24 11.32
C GLN A 162 5.43 7.25 10.20
N ALA A 163 4.51 8.19 9.99
CA ALA A 163 4.61 9.19 8.92
C ALA A 163 5.94 9.96 8.94
N ALA A 164 6.38 10.42 10.12
CA ALA A 164 7.63 11.16 10.27
C ALA A 164 8.87 10.31 9.94
N ARG A 165 8.83 9.00 10.23
CA ARG A 165 9.91 8.06 9.86
C ARG A 165 10.03 7.95 8.35
N VAL A 166 8.91 7.77 7.66
CA VAL A 166 8.90 7.64 6.18
C VAL A 166 9.28 8.96 5.53
N ALA A 167 8.78 10.09 6.02
CA ALA A 167 9.13 11.43 5.52
C ALA A 167 10.60 11.83 5.75
N ALA A 168 11.39 10.98 6.37
CA ALA A 168 12.83 11.16 6.58
C ALA A 168 13.70 10.16 5.79
N PHE A 169 13.13 9.47 4.80
CA PHE A 169 13.88 8.51 3.98
C PHE A 169 14.82 9.19 2.97
N ARG A 170 14.55 10.46 2.60
CA ARG A 170 15.36 11.25 1.66
C ARG A 170 15.47 12.73 2.07
#